data_5148567c8c4761f1da7e6c7071a20ade
#
_entry.id   5148567c8c4761f1da7e6c7071a20ade
#
_cell.length_a   1.000
_cell.length_b   1.000
_cell.length_c   1.000
_cell.angle_alpha   90.00
_cell.angle_beta   90.00
_cell.angle_gamma   90.00
#
_symmetry.space_group_name_H-M   'P 1'
#
loop_
_entity.id
_entity.type
_entity.pdbx_description
1 polymer ?
#
loop_
_entity_poly.entity_id
_entity_poly.type
_entity_poly.pdbx_seq_one_letter_code
_entity_poly.pdbx_strand_id
1 'polypeptide(L)'
;MADKKQVVKYGDVSQRVGVEVISARGVDVPKLIKMLIANAAAEFASTYYYYTILRMHLAGHEDYKEICEDARLEDRAHWELIVPRIYELGGELPNDLKAFHDQAGCVAAKLPDPPTTVNILTLLLESERCAIRSWMEICDITFGKDPRTYDMASRILNEEIEHEAWFIELLAHERDGKSIPSGHFRRGTPGEAPYSKNSHFYNP
;
A
#
# COMPACT_ATOMS: atom_id res chain seq x y z
N MET A 1 40.77 -42.84 19.39
CA MET A 1 40.68 -41.81 18.34
C MET A 1 39.47 -40.93 18.67
N ALA A 2 39.72 -39.71 19.09
CA ALA A 2 38.66 -38.79 19.48
C ALA A 2 38.03 -38.18 18.23
N ASP A 3 36.74 -38.38 18.09
CA ASP A 3 35.92 -37.84 17.01
C ASP A 3 35.95 -36.32 17.08
N LYS A 4 36.64 -35.66 16.14
CA LYS A 4 36.61 -34.20 16.03
C LYS A 4 35.22 -33.80 15.57
N LYS A 5 34.35 -33.43 16.52
CA LYS A 5 33.09 -32.74 16.20
C LYS A 5 33.42 -31.55 15.31
N GLN A 6 32.98 -31.62 14.08
CA GLN A 6 33.08 -30.56 13.11
C GLN A 6 32.21 -29.38 13.65
N VAL A 7 32.87 -28.33 14.14
CA VAL A 7 32.17 -27.12 14.57
C VAL A 7 31.61 -26.47 13.30
N VAL A 8 30.31 -26.57 13.14
CA VAL A 8 29.60 -25.83 12.07
C VAL A 8 29.79 -24.35 12.39
N LYS A 9 30.59 -23.65 11.61
CA LYS A 9 30.65 -22.20 11.65
C LYS A 9 29.35 -21.67 11.08
N TYR A 10 28.45 -21.25 11.95
CA TYR A 10 27.33 -20.42 11.51
C TYR A 10 27.93 -19.16 10.88
N GLY A 11 27.43 -18.79 9.69
CA GLY A 11 27.84 -17.55 9.03
C GLY A 11 27.57 -16.33 9.91
N ASP A 12 28.09 -15.19 9.51
CA ASP A 12 27.83 -13.93 10.19
C ASP A 12 26.31 -13.69 10.29
N VAL A 13 25.79 -13.54 11.50
CA VAL A 13 24.36 -13.33 11.77
C VAL A 13 23.84 -12.02 11.15
N SER A 14 24.72 -11.09 10.80
CA SER A 14 24.40 -9.86 10.09
C SER A 14 24.23 -10.06 8.58
N GLN A 15 24.69 -11.18 8.03
CA GLN A 15 24.61 -11.47 6.59
C GLN A 15 23.17 -11.68 6.15
N ARG A 16 22.76 -10.90 5.15
CA ARG A 16 21.45 -11.00 4.50
C ARG A 16 21.58 -11.55 3.08
N VAL A 17 21.62 -12.87 2.95
CA VAL A 17 21.76 -13.55 1.66
C VAL A 17 20.73 -13.09 0.64
N GLY A 18 19.48 -12.86 1.07
CA GLY A 18 18.44 -12.32 0.19
C GLY A 18 18.80 -10.97 -0.43
N VAL A 19 19.40 -10.08 0.36
CA VAL A 19 19.86 -8.75 -0.11
C VAL A 19 21.02 -8.89 -1.09
N GLU A 20 21.98 -9.78 -0.81
CA GLU A 20 23.11 -10.03 -1.70
C GLU A 20 22.65 -10.55 -3.06
N VAL A 21 21.72 -11.51 -3.07
CA VAL A 21 21.19 -12.12 -4.31
C VAL A 21 20.43 -11.10 -5.16
N ILE A 22 19.56 -10.27 -4.57
CA ILE A 22 18.80 -9.28 -5.35
C ILE A 22 19.69 -8.13 -5.83
N SER A 23 20.70 -7.71 -5.05
CA SER A 23 21.71 -6.74 -5.46
C SER A 23 22.53 -7.26 -6.65
N ALA A 24 22.94 -8.54 -6.63
CA ALA A 24 23.64 -9.16 -7.74
C ALA A 24 22.79 -9.26 -9.02
N ARG A 25 21.43 -9.24 -8.87
CA ARG A 25 20.48 -9.16 -9.98
C ARG A 25 20.19 -7.71 -10.45
N GLY A 26 20.89 -6.74 -9.89
CA GLY A 26 20.79 -5.33 -10.29
C GLY A 26 19.63 -4.57 -9.65
N VAL A 27 19.15 -5.01 -8.46
CA VAL A 27 18.26 -4.20 -7.63
C VAL A 27 19.08 -3.18 -6.84
N ASP A 28 18.78 -1.91 -6.99
CA ASP A 28 19.29 -0.85 -6.11
C ASP A 28 18.54 -0.91 -4.78
N VAL A 29 19.07 -1.69 -3.84
CA VAL A 29 18.42 -1.93 -2.54
C VAL A 29 18.24 -0.64 -1.73
N PRO A 30 19.21 0.28 -1.63
CA PRO A 30 19.00 1.58 -0.99
C PRO A 30 17.86 2.40 -1.61
N LYS A 31 17.76 2.43 -2.95
CA LYS A 31 16.64 3.10 -3.64
C LYS A 31 15.31 2.41 -3.31
N LEU A 32 15.27 1.08 -3.39
CA LEU A 32 14.07 0.30 -3.08
C LEU A 32 13.58 0.55 -1.65
N ILE A 33 14.48 0.55 -0.66
CA ILE A 33 14.12 0.86 0.74
C ILE A 33 13.49 2.24 0.85
N LYS A 34 14.05 3.26 0.22
CA LYS A 34 13.46 4.62 0.23
C LYS A 34 12.06 4.64 -0.37
N MET A 35 11.86 3.95 -1.48
CA MET A 35 10.54 3.86 -2.12
C MET A 35 9.54 3.15 -1.21
N LEU A 36 9.93 2.05 -0.58
CA LEU A 36 9.07 1.33 0.36
C LEU A 36 8.73 2.17 1.60
N ILE A 37 9.68 2.96 2.14
CA ILE A 37 9.40 3.87 3.25
C ILE A 37 8.41 4.96 2.82
N ALA A 38 8.58 5.54 1.62
CA ALA A 38 7.67 6.55 1.09
C ALA A 38 6.24 6.01 0.91
N ASN A 39 6.12 4.77 0.39
CA ASN A 39 4.81 4.11 0.28
C ASN A 39 4.23 3.76 1.65
N ALA A 40 5.02 3.18 2.57
CA ALA A 40 4.55 2.90 3.93
C ALA A 40 4.03 4.15 4.65
N ALA A 41 4.68 5.30 4.45
CA ALA A 41 4.24 6.57 4.99
C ALA A 41 2.96 7.09 4.31
N ALA A 42 2.80 6.85 3.01
CA ALA A 42 1.58 7.19 2.26
C ALA A 42 0.40 6.33 2.74
N GLU A 43 0.56 5.00 2.83
CA GLU A 43 -0.48 4.08 3.33
C GLU A 43 -0.90 4.40 4.77
N PHE A 44 0.07 4.73 5.63
CA PHE A 44 -0.23 5.17 6.99
C PHE A 44 -1.02 6.48 7.00
N ALA A 45 -0.64 7.47 6.19
CA ALA A 45 -1.35 8.73 6.05
C ALA A 45 -2.75 8.53 5.47
N SER A 46 -2.90 7.65 4.48
CA SER A 46 -4.14 7.28 3.84
C SER A 46 -5.11 6.67 4.86
N THR A 47 -4.70 5.64 5.58
CA THR A 47 -5.49 5.01 6.64
C THR A 47 -6.01 6.02 7.66
N TYR A 48 -5.15 6.93 8.14
CA TYR A 48 -5.52 7.90 9.16
C TYR A 48 -6.32 9.07 8.60
N TYR A 49 -5.81 9.73 7.56
CA TYR A 49 -6.35 11.01 7.12
C TYR A 49 -7.46 10.85 6.08
N TYR A 50 -7.19 10.17 4.98
CA TYR A 50 -8.15 10.04 3.89
C TYR A 50 -9.38 9.27 4.33
N TYR A 51 -9.20 8.06 4.82
CA TYR A 51 -10.31 7.17 5.09
C TYR A 51 -10.88 7.24 6.52
N THR A 52 -10.17 7.82 7.47
CA THR A 52 -10.72 8.05 8.81
C THR A 52 -11.32 9.45 8.94
N ILE A 53 -10.61 10.48 8.50
CA ILE A 53 -11.04 11.87 8.69
C ILE A 53 -11.97 12.31 7.56
N LEU A 54 -11.54 12.20 6.29
CA LEU A 54 -12.31 12.75 5.16
C LEU A 54 -13.66 12.06 5.01
N ARG A 55 -13.77 10.74 5.23
CA ARG A 55 -15.05 10.04 5.13
C ARG A 55 -16.12 10.60 6.09
N MET A 56 -15.74 11.20 7.22
CA MET A 56 -16.69 11.84 8.14
C MET A 56 -17.42 13.04 7.52
N HIS A 57 -16.85 13.61 6.47
CA HIS A 57 -17.44 14.70 5.71
C HIS A 57 -18.36 14.24 4.56
N LEU A 58 -18.52 12.93 4.34
CA LEU A 58 -19.47 12.35 3.40
C LEU A 58 -20.87 12.21 4.05
N ALA A 59 -21.38 13.31 4.60
CA ALA A 59 -22.64 13.31 5.31
C ALA A 59 -23.81 12.95 4.36
N GLY A 60 -24.64 11.97 4.79
CA GLY A 60 -25.77 11.49 4.00
C GLY A 60 -25.43 10.38 2.98
N HIS A 61 -24.16 10.02 2.84
CA HIS A 61 -23.68 8.96 1.94
C HIS A 61 -23.08 7.80 2.74
N GLU A 62 -23.90 7.04 3.44
CA GLU A 62 -23.43 5.95 4.29
C GLU A 62 -22.75 4.83 3.47
N ASP A 63 -23.24 4.55 2.26
CA ASP A 63 -22.64 3.63 1.32
C ASP A 63 -21.23 4.04 0.87
N TYR A 64 -20.97 5.34 0.66
CA TYR A 64 -19.64 5.85 0.34
C TYR A 64 -18.69 5.72 1.54
N LYS A 65 -19.22 5.94 2.75
CA LYS A 65 -18.44 5.72 3.98
C LYS A 65 -18.03 4.27 4.16
N GLU A 66 -18.91 3.31 3.80
CA GLU A 66 -18.57 1.88 3.83
C GLU A 66 -17.46 1.54 2.83
N ILE A 67 -17.52 2.06 1.60
CA ILE A 67 -16.47 1.89 0.59
C ILE A 67 -15.14 2.48 1.08
N CYS A 68 -15.16 3.67 1.67
CA CYS A 68 -13.96 4.26 2.28
C CYS A 68 -13.43 3.43 3.46
N GLU A 69 -14.30 2.73 4.20
CA GLU A 69 -13.86 1.83 5.27
C GLU A 69 -13.18 0.59 4.72
N ASP A 70 -13.67 0.04 3.62
CA ASP A 70 -13.04 -1.10 2.96
C ASP A 70 -11.62 -0.73 2.51
N ALA A 71 -11.48 0.38 1.77
CA ALA A 71 -10.17 0.91 1.35
C ALA A 71 -9.25 1.18 2.55
N ARG A 72 -9.76 1.78 3.63
CA ARG A 72 -8.99 2.03 4.85
C ARG A 72 -8.38 0.78 5.45
N LEU A 73 -9.13 -0.31 5.46
CA LEU A 73 -8.66 -1.57 6.04
C LEU A 73 -7.61 -2.23 5.15
N GLU A 74 -7.75 -2.10 3.83
CA GLU A 74 -6.76 -2.58 2.87
C GLU A 74 -5.47 -1.76 2.95
N ASP A 75 -5.52 -0.43 2.95
CA ASP A 75 -4.35 0.44 3.13
C ASP A 75 -3.61 0.17 4.46
N ARG A 76 -4.37 -0.09 5.53
CA ARG A 76 -3.76 -0.51 6.78
C ARG A 76 -2.99 -1.82 6.63
N ALA A 77 -3.55 -2.79 5.94
CA ALA A 77 -2.88 -4.06 5.69
C ALA A 77 -1.66 -3.88 4.78
N HIS A 78 -1.73 -3.00 3.77
CA HIS A 78 -0.57 -2.62 2.95
C HIS A 78 0.58 -2.11 3.83
N TRP A 79 0.30 -1.15 4.70
CA TRP A 79 1.30 -0.63 5.63
C TRP A 79 1.91 -1.72 6.50
N GLU A 80 1.09 -2.60 7.08
CA GLU A 80 1.53 -3.71 7.93
C GLU A 80 2.39 -4.74 7.18
N LEU A 81 2.24 -4.85 5.84
CA LEU A 81 3.05 -5.71 4.98
C LEU A 81 4.38 -5.09 4.56
N ILE A 82 4.38 -3.79 4.28
CA ILE A 82 5.56 -3.07 3.79
C ILE A 82 6.62 -2.98 4.88
N VAL A 83 6.21 -2.70 6.11
CA VAL A 83 7.13 -2.48 7.24
C VAL A 83 8.09 -3.65 7.46
N PRO A 84 7.65 -4.91 7.62
CA PRO A 84 8.56 -6.05 7.74
C PRO A 84 9.53 -6.15 6.55
N ARG A 85 9.05 -5.86 5.32
CA ARG A 85 9.89 -5.94 4.13
C ARG A 85 11.03 -4.92 4.16
N ILE A 86 10.80 -3.71 4.64
CA ILE A 86 11.85 -2.70 4.84
C ILE A 86 12.96 -3.24 5.74
N TYR A 87 12.58 -3.82 6.89
CA TYR A 87 13.56 -4.38 7.83
C TYR A 87 14.26 -5.63 7.29
N GLU A 88 13.59 -6.49 6.54
CA GLU A 88 14.19 -7.62 5.84
C GLU A 88 15.28 -7.18 4.86
N LEU A 89 15.09 -6.04 4.20
CA LEU A 89 16.07 -5.44 3.29
C LEU A 89 17.23 -4.74 4.02
N GLY A 90 17.15 -4.59 5.35
CA GLY A 90 18.16 -3.92 6.15
C GLY A 90 17.92 -2.42 6.31
N GLY A 91 16.72 -1.93 5.91
CA GLY A 91 16.27 -0.58 6.21
C GLY A 91 15.65 -0.46 7.59
N GLU A 92 15.38 0.77 7.99
CA GLU A 92 14.70 1.11 9.24
C GLU A 92 13.72 2.26 8.98
N LEU A 93 12.58 2.22 9.66
CA LEU A 93 11.66 3.37 9.67
C LEU A 93 12.19 4.47 10.58
N PRO A 94 11.89 5.74 10.29
CA PRO A 94 12.11 6.81 11.25
C PRO A 94 11.40 6.50 12.58
N ASN A 95 12.07 6.76 13.69
CA ASN A 95 11.50 6.60 15.03
C ASN A 95 10.68 7.83 15.49
N ASP A 96 10.58 8.84 14.67
CA ASP A 96 9.76 10.04 14.85
C ASP A 96 8.60 10.04 13.85
N LEU A 97 7.37 10.15 14.36
CA LEU A 97 6.17 10.03 13.53
C LEU A 97 6.07 11.14 12.46
N LYS A 98 6.50 12.37 12.80
CA LYS A 98 6.50 13.47 11.84
C LYS A 98 7.52 13.23 10.74
N ALA A 99 8.74 12.81 11.10
CA ALA A 99 9.78 12.48 10.15
C ALA A 99 9.40 11.30 9.26
N PHE A 100 8.60 10.37 9.74
CA PHE A 100 8.03 9.28 8.94
C PHE A 100 6.99 9.81 7.95
N HIS A 101 6.00 10.57 8.45
CA HIS A 101 4.95 11.14 7.61
C HIS A 101 5.49 12.06 6.51
N ASP A 102 6.53 12.85 6.81
CA ASP A 102 7.15 13.76 5.85
C ASP A 102 7.84 13.03 4.67
N GLN A 103 7.99 11.71 4.74
CA GLN A 103 8.52 10.88 3.66
C GLN A 103 7.44 10.32 2.71
N ALA A 104 6.16 10.57 3.01
CA ALA A 104 5.08 10.11 2.14
C ALA A 104 5.28 10.57 0.69
N GLY A 105 5.26 9.62 -0.23
CA GLY A 105 5.53 9.86 -1.65
C GLY A 105 4.40 10.56 -2.40
N CYS A 106 3.19 10.57 -1.81
CA CYS A 106 2.02 11.21 -2.37
C CYS A 106 1.71 12.53 -1.63
N VAL A 107 1.00 13.41 -2.30
CA VAL A 107 0.70 14.75 -1.77
C VAL A 107 -0.04 14.64 -0.45
N ALA A 108 0.41 15.42 0.54
CA ALA A 108 -0.26 15.51 1.83
C ALA A 108 -1.72 15.94 1.65
N ALA A 109 -2.63 15.11 2.15
CA ALA A 109 -4.05 15.41 2.11
C ALA A 109 -4.37 16.62 2.96
N LYS A 110 -5.24 17.47 2.42
CA LYS A 110 -5.92 18.53 3.17
C LYS A 110 -7.40 18.39 2.90
N LEU A 111 -8.20 18.67 3.93
CA LEU A 111 -9.63 18.75 3.72
C LEU A 111 -9.92 19.80 2.61
N PRO A 112 -10.64 19.42 1.54
CA PRO A 112 -11.00 20.37 0.49
C PRO A 112 -11.82 21.54 1.04
N ASP A 113 -11.70 22.69 0.43
CA ASP A 113 -12.53 23.85 0.74
C ASP A 113 -13.22 24.34 -0.56
N PRO A 114 -14.56 24.21 -0.66
CA PRO A 114 -15.48 23.59 0.29
C PRO A 114 -15.37 22.05 0.33
N PRO A 115 -15.69 21.40 1.47
CA PRO A 115 -15.62 19.95 1.64
C PRO A 115 -16.89 19.27 1.07
N THR A 116 -17.14 19.48 -0.22
CA THR A 116 -18.24 18.80 -0.92
C THR A 116 -17.93 17.35 -1.18
N THR A 117 -18.94 16.49 -1.33
CA THR A 117 -18.80 15.09 -1.69
C THR A 117 -17.92 14.91 -2.93
N VAL A 118 -18.18 15.70 -3.99
CA VAL A 118 -17.37 15.66 -5.23
C VAL A 118 -15.90 16.00 -4.97
N ASN A 119 -15.61 17.02 -4.17
CA ASN A 119 -14.24 17.43 -3.88
C ASN A 119 -13.51 16.37 -3.04
N ILE A 120 -14.19 15.74 -2.09
CA ILE A 120 -13.63 14.67 -1.26
C ILE A 120 -13.34 13.44 -2.12
N LEU A 121 -14.31 12.98 -2.91
CA LEU A 121 -14.11 11.84 -3.81
C LEU A 121 -13.02 12.08 -4.86
N THR A 122 -12.90 13.33 -5.34
CA THR A 122 -11.83 13.72 -6.25
C THR A 122 -10.46 13.57 -5.59
N LEU A 123 -10.32 14.03 -4.35
CA LEU A 123 -9.08 13.91 -3.58
C LEU A 123 -8.71 12.43 -3.33
N LEU A 124 -9.69 11.61 -2.96
CA LEU A 124 -9.50 10.17 -2.78
C LEU A 124 -9.02 9.51 -4.08
N LEU A 125 -9.69 9.78 -5.20
CA LEU A 125 -9.28 9.28 -6.51
C LEU A 125 -7.85 9.69 -6.91
N GLU A 126 -7.44 10.92 -6.62
CA GLU A 126 -6.09 11.38 -6.90
C GLU A 126 -5.04 10.69 -6.01
N SER A 127 -5.41 10.35 -4.78
CA SER A 127 -4.57 9.53 -3.88
C SER A 127 -4.31 8.15 -4.47
N GLU A 128 -5.36 7.44 -4.87
CA GLU A 128 -5.23 6.11 -5.49
C GLU A 128 -4.36 6.15 -6.75
N ARG A 129 -4.56 7.13 -7.60
CA ARG A 129 -3.73 7.31 -8.79
C ARG A 129 -2.26 7.59 -8.51
N CYS A 130 -1.97 8.21 -7.39
CA CYS A 130 -0.60 8.38 -6.91
C CYS A 130 -0.03 7.04 -6.44
N ALA A 131 -0.77 6.29 -5.65
CA ALA A 131 -0.39 4.96 -5.15
C ALA A 131 -0.13 3.99 -6.31
N ILE A 132 -1.05 3.91 -7.28
CA ILE A 132 -0.89 3.07 -8.49
C ILE A 132 0.43 3.36 -9.21
N ARG A 133 0.76 4.64 -9.44
CA ARG A 133 2.02 5.00 -10.11
C ARG A 133 3.25 4.58 -9.32
N SER A 134 3.20 4.76 -8.00
CA SER A 134 4.31 4.42 -7.12
C SER A 134 4.51 2.90 -7.01
N TRP A 135 3.44 2.15 -6.88
CA TRP A 135 3.50 0.68 -6.85
C TRP A 135 3.92 0.08 -8.19
N MET A 136 3.48 0.67 -9.30
CA MET A 136 3.94 0.26 -10.64
C MET A 136 5.46 0.42 -10.79
N GLU A 137 6.04 1.54 -10.31
CA GLU A 137 7.50 1.73 -10.35
C GLU A 137 8.23 0.66 -9.53
N ILE A 138 7.71 0.27 -8.35
CA ILE A 138 8.29 -0.81 -7.55
C ILE A 138 8.19 -2.16 -8.29
N CYS A 139 7.05 -2.44 -8.91
CA CYS A 139 6.90 -3.64 -9.74
C CYS A 139 7.95 -3.69 -10.85
N ASP A 140 8.15 -2.59 -11.58
CA ASP A 140 9.08 -2.52 -12.70
C ASP A 140 10.54 -2.78 -12.29
N ILE A 141 10.99 -2.19 -11.17
CA ILE A 141 12.37 -2.36 -10.72
C ILE A 141 12.64 -3.72 -10.06
N THR A 142 11.59 -4.42 -9.61
CA THR A 142 11.71 -5.71 -8.90
C THR A 142 11.36 -6.91 -9.77
N PHE A 143 10.65 -6.71 -10.89
CA PHE A 143 10.25 -7.78 -11.79
C PHE A 143 11.43 -8.65 -12.23
N GLY A 144 11.32 -9.96 -12.03
CA GLY A 144 12.36 -10.95 -12.36
C GLY A 144 13.63 -10.87 -11.52
N LYS A 145 13.75 -9.90 -10.61
CA LYS A 145 14.95 -9.66 -9.79
C LYS A 145 14.72 -9.93 -8.31
N ASP A 146 13.62 -9.42 -7.75
CA ASP A 146 13.21 -9.60 -6.35
C ASP A 146 11.77 -10.11 -6.31
N PRO A 147 11.57 -11.44 -6.41
CA PRO A 147 10.22 -12.01 -6.46
C PRO A 147 9.40 -11.72 -5.20
N ARG A 148 10.03 -11.57 -4.03
CA ARG A 148 9.32 -11.30 -2.78
C ARG A 148 8.72 -9.89 -2.74
N THR A 149 9.52 -8.88 -3.12
CA THR A 149 9.00 -7.51 -3.19
C THR A 149 8.03 -7.35 -4.36
N TYR A 150 8.30 -7.97 -5.50
CA TYR A 150 7.40 -7.95 -6.65
C TYR A 150 6.02 -8.54 -6.34
N ASP A 151 5.97 -9.71 -5.68
CA ASP A 151 4.70 -10.34 -5.31
C ASP A 151 3.87 -9.45 -4.37
N MET A 152 4.50 -8.87 -3.36
CA MET A 152 3.87 -7.91 -2.45
C MET A 152 3.38 -6.67 -3.21
N ALA A 153 4.24 -6.02 -3.98
CA ALA A 153 3.92 -4.80 -4.70
C ALA A 153 2.81 -5.00 -5.75
N SER A 154 2.84 -6.13 -6.46
CA SER A 154 1.82 -6.47 -7.46
C SER A 154 0.44 -6.70 -6.83
N ARG A 155 0.38 -7.27 -5.64
CA ARG A 155 -0.90 -7.46 -4.93
C ARG A 155 -1.47 -6.12 -4.47
N ILE A 156 -0.65 -5.28 -3.85
CA ILE A 156 -1.07 -3.94 -3.44
C ILE A 156 -1.53 -3.14 -4.66
N LEU A 157 -0.75 -3.11 -5.73
CA LEU A 157 -1.11 -2.44 -6.98
C LEU A 157 -2.50 -2.87 -7.52
N ASN A 158 -2.84 -4.16 -7.44
CA ASN A 158 -4.14 -4.65 -7.87
C ASN A 158 -5.28 -4.08 -7.02
N GLU A 159 -5.08 -3.95 -5.71
CA GLU A 159 -6.06 -3.39 -4.79
C GLU A 159 -6.22 -1.88 -5.02
N GLU A 160 -5.13 -1.13 -5.25
CA GLU A 160 -5.19 0.30 -5.59
C GLU A 160 -5.92 0.57 -6.92
N ILE A 161 -5.75 -0.29 -7.91
CA ILE A 161 -6.51 -0.21 -9.18
C ILE A 161 -8.00 -0.43 -8.94
N GLU A 162 -8.35 -1.30 -8.01
CA GLU A 162 -9.73 -1.55 -7.61
C GLU A 162 -10.33 -0.33 -6.89
N HIS A 163 -9.58 0.29 -5.97
CA HIS A 163 -9.98 1.55 -5.30
C HIS A 163 -10.19 2.68 -6.32
N GLU A 164 -9.29 2.83 -7.29
CA GLU A 164 -9.47 3.81 -8.37
C GLU A 164 -10.82 3.62 -9.08
N ALA A 165 -11.16 2.37 -9.42
CA ALA A 165 -12.40 2.06 -10.10
C ALA A 165 -13.64 2.43 -9.26
N TRP A 166 -13.60 2.20 -7.94
CA TRP A 166 -14.68 2.61 -7.03
C TRP A 166 -14.90 4.11 -7.05
N PHE A 167 -13.84 4.90 -6.89
CA PHE A 167 -13.96 6.35 -6.85
C PHE A 167 -14.32 6.97 -8.20
N ILE A 168 -13.93 6.36 -9.32
CA ILE A 168 -14.40 6.77 -10.65
C ILE A 168 -15.92 6.58 -10.75
N GLU A 169 -16.45 5.44 -10.31
CA GLU A 169 -17.88 5.16 -10.34
C GLU A 169 -18.66 6.16 -9.48
N LEU A 170 -18.23 6.37 -8.22
CA LEU A 170 -18.88 7.32 -7.32
C LEU A 170 -18.86 8.76 -7.85
N LEU A 171 -17.72 9.19 -8.38
CA LEU A 171 -17.60 10.53 -8.96
C LEU A 171 -18.47 10.73 -10.20
N ALA A 172 -18.58 9.73 -11.05
CA ALA A 172 -19.46 9.83 -12.21
C ALA A 172 -20.92 9.95 -11.80
N HIS A 173 -21.32 9.23 -10.75
CA HIS A 173 -22.67 9.36 -10.19
C HIS A 173 -22.92 10.77 -9.63
N GLU A 174 -22.01 11.29 -8.81
CA GLU A 174 -22.16 12.59 -8.15
C GLU A 174 -22.12 13.78 -9.13
N ARG A 175 -21.26 13.72 -10.15
CA ARG A 175 -21.12 14.82 -11.10
C ARG A 175 -22.20 14.86 -12.15
N ASP A 176 -22.54 13.71 -12.72
CA ASP A 176 -23.27 13.61 -13.97
C ASP A 176 -24.54 12.75 -13.86
N GLY A 177 -24.82 12.17 -12.70
CA GLY A 177 -25.89 11.16 -12.54
C GLY A 177 -25.67 9.90 -13.40
N LYS A 178 -24.42 9.65 -13.82
CA LYS A 178 -24.08 8.54 -14.69
C LYS A 178 -23.69 7.30 -13.88
N SER A 179 -24.10 6.15 -14.38
CA SER A 179 -23.53 4.87 -13.93
C SER A 179 -22.42 4.48 -14.90
N ILE A 180 -21.20 4.42 -14.41
CA ILE A 180 -20.05 3.87 -15.14
C ILE A 180 -19.79 2.47 -14.60
N PRO A 181 -19.98 1.40 -15.38
CA PRO A 181 -19.66 0.06 -14.93
C PRO A 181 -18.15 -0.03 -14.64
N SER A 182 -17.77 -0.24 -13.38
CA SER A 182 -16.38 -0.40 -12.98
C SER A 182 -15.91 -1.86 -13.04
N GLY A 183 -16.83 -2.79 -13.28
CA GLY A 183 -16.57 -4.23 -13.16
C GLY A 183 -16.42 -4.69 -11.72
N HIS A 184 -16.73 -3.82 -10.79
CA HIS A 184 -16.50 -3.99 -9.36
C HIS A 184 -17.78 -4.40 -8.64
N PHE A 185 -17.68 -5.32 -7.69
CA PHE A 185 -18.78 -5.72 -6.83
C PHE A 185 -18.56 -5.12 -5.43
N ARG A 186 -19.58 -4.41 -4.93
CA ARG A 186 -19.60 -3.98 -3.54
C ARG A 186 -19.41 -5.18 -2.62
N ARG A 187 -18.51 -5.07 -1.69
CA ARG A 187 -18.23 -6.09 -0.71
C ARG A 187 -19.12 -5.94 0.50
N GLY A 188 -19.53 -7.07 1.04
CA GLY A 188 -20.19 -7.10 2.34
C GLY A 188 -19.22 -7.04 3.52
N THR A 189 -17.95 -7.36 3.30
CA THR A 189 -16.92 -7.47 4.34
C THR A 189 -15.58 -6.98 3.80
N PRO A 190 -14.88 -6.09 4.52
CA PRO A 190 -13.53 -5.65 4.16
C PRO A 190 -12.57 -6.83 3.97
N GLY A 191 -11.67 -6.73 3.01
CA GLY A 191 -10.72 -7.79 2.70
C GLY A 191 -11.29 -8.95 1.88
N GLU A 192 -12.53 -8.87 1.40
CA GLU A 192 -13.16 -9.87 0.55
C GLU A 192 -13.02 -9.61 -0.96
N ALA A 193 -12.13 -8.70 -1.38
CA ALA A 193 -11.83 -8.48 -2.79
C ALA A 193 -11.40 -9.77 -3.48
N PRO A 194 -11.63 -9.89 -4.80
CA PRO A 194 -11.15 -11.02 -5.57
C PRO A 194 -9.66 -11.30 -5.38
N TYR A 195 -8.86 -10.26 -5.22
CA TYR A 195 -7.42 -10.37 -4.99
C TYR A 195 -7.05 -10.65 -3.53
N SER A 196 -7.81 -10.15 -2.57
CA SER A 196 -7.58 -10.38 -1.14
C SER A 196 -8.07 -11.75 -0.67
N LYS A 197 -9.11 -12.33 -1.28
CA LYS A 197 -9.61 -13.68 -0.92
C LYS A 197 -8.54 -14.77 -0.95
N ASN A 198 -7.52 -14.59 -1.77
CA ASN A 198 -6.39 -15.52 -1.89
C ASN A 198 -5.12 -15.00 -1.21
N SER A 199 -5.16 -13.84 -0.58
CA SER A 199 -4.01 -13.31 0.15
C SER A 199 -4.03 -13.89 1.56
N HIS A 200 -2.89 -14.45 1.99
CA HIS A 200 -2.70 -14.88 3.38
C HIS A 200 -2.69 -13.72 4.37
N PHE A 201 -2.94 -12.50 3.91
CA PHE A 201 -2.83 -11.26 4.66
C PHE A 201 -4.07 -10.93 5.49
N TYR A 202 -5.24 -11.48 5.12
CA TYR A 202 -6.52 -11.18 5.77
C TYR A 202 -7.13 -12.37 6.53
N ASN A 203 -6.42 -13.48 6.67
CA ASN A 203 -6.84 -14.53 7.59
C ASN A 203 -6.27 -14.24 8.98
N PRO A 204 -7.12 -13.91 9.98
CA PRO A 204 -6.72 -13.78 11.36
C PRO A 204 -6.23 -15.11 11.95
#